data_57a15212d43733124dd24e0094599d9e
#
_entry.id   57a15212d43733124dd24e0094599d9e
#
_cell.length_a   1.000
_cell.length_b   1.000
_cell.length_c   1.000
_cell.angle_alpha   90.00
_cell.angle_beta   90.00
_cell.angle_gamma   90.00
#
_symmetry.space_group_name_H-M   'P 1'
#
loop_
_entity.id
_entity.type
_entity.pdbx_description
1 polymer ?
#
loop_
_entity_poly.entity_id
_entity_poly.type
_entity_poly.pdbx_seq_one_letter_code
_entity_poly.pdbx_strand_id
1 'polypeptide(L)' 'MAEYGNHLIRKIVISTGVVTTVAGTGSSGSANGTGTSASFYSPRAITTDGTNLYVAEYGNHLIRKIE' A
#
# COMPACT_ATOMS: atom_id res chain seq x y z
N MET A 1 -6.48 -0.85 1.31
CA MET A 1 -6.17 -2.01 2.16
C MET A 1 -4.78 -2.54 1.84
N ALA A 2 -4.09 -3.03 2.85
CA ALA A 2 -2.73 -3.53 2.70
C ALA A 2 -2.77 -5.04 2.46
N GLU A 3 -2.08 -5.51 1.42
CA GLU A 3 -2.02 -6.94 1.10
C GLU A 3 -0.62 -7.48 1.45
N TYR A 4 -0.55 -8.17 2.57
CA TYR A 4 0.70 -8.68 3.13
C TYR A 4 1.43 -9.61 2.15
N GLY A 5 0.73 -10.57 1.56
CA GLY A 5 1.34 -11.57 0.70
C GLY A 5 1.63 -11.08 -0.72
N ASN A 6 0.95 -10.03 -1.18
CA ASN A 6 1.10 -9.50 -2.54
C ASN A 6 1.92 -8.23 -2.62
N HIS A 7 2.29 -7.65 -1.48
CA HIS A 7 3.07 -6.41 -1.43
C HIS A 7 2.39 -5.25 -2.15
N LEU A 8 1.07 -5.16 -2.02
CA LEU A 8 0.24 -4.16 -2.69
C LEU A 8 -0.62 -3.40 -1.70
N ILE A 9 -0.95 -2.18 -2.08
CA ILE A 9 -1.99 -1.38 -1.42
C ILE A 9 -3.16 -1.30 -2.39
N ARG A 10 -4.33 -1.76 -1.96
CA ARG A 10 -5.52 -1.89 -2.79
C ARG A 10 -6.65 -1.04 -2.26
N LYS A 11 -7.56 -0.67 -3.16
CA LYS A 11 -8.79 0.04 -2.84
C LYS A 11 -9.98 -0.81 -3.28
N ILE A 12 -10.99 -0.91 -2.40
CA ILE A 12 -12.25 -1.56 -2.72
C ILE A 12 -13.35 -0.50 -2.66
N VAL A 13 -14.06 -0.32 -3.77
CA VAL A 13 -15.24 0.55 -3.79
C VAL A 13 -16.41 -0.22 -3.19
N ILE A 14 -16.90 0.24 -2.04
CA ILE A 14 -17.88 -0.51 -1.25
C ILE A 14 -19.17 -0.76 -2.04
N SER A 15 -19.64 0.25 -2.78
CA SER A 15 -20.92 0.17 -3.49
C SER A 15 -20.89 -0.78 -4.69
N THR A 16 -19.74 -1.05 -5.29
CA THR A 16 -19.63 -1.85 -6.50
C THR A 16 -18.80 -3.11 -6.33
N GLY A 17 -17.96 -3.17 -5.29
CA GLY A 17 -17.02 -4.26 -5.09
C GLY A 17 -15.79 -4.20 -5.99
N VAL A 18 -15.62 -3.14 -6.76
CA VAL A 18 -14.46 -2.99 -7.65
C VAL A 18 -13.18 -2.83 -6.83
N VAL A 19 -12.15 -3.61 -7.17
CA VAL A 19 -10.84 -3.59 -6.51
C VAL A 19 -9.82 -3.03 -7.48
N THR A 20 -9.06 -2.04 -7.02
CA THR A 20 -7.98 -1.43 -7.82
C THR A 20 -6.71 -1.31 -6.98
N THR A 21 -5.56 -1.30 -7.66
CA THR A 21 -4.26 -1.11 -7.02
C THR A 21 -3.98 0.37 -6.85
N VAL A 22 -3.72 0.80 -5.61
CA VAL A 22 -3.37 2.19 -5.29
C VAL A 22 -1.86 2.38 -5.39
N ALA A 23 -1.10 1.44 -4.86
CA ALA A 23 0.36 1.54 -4.82
C ALA A 23 0.98 0.14 -4.74
N GLY A 24 2.23 0.04 -5.14
CA GLY A 24 3.01 -1.18 -5.12
C GLY A 24 3.21 -1.78 -6.50
N THR A 25 4.33 -2.48 -6.68
CA THR A 25 4.67 -3.18 -7.93
C THR A 25 4.18 -4.63 -7.94
N GLY A 26 3.83 -5.16 -6.77
CA GLY A 26 3.55 -6.58 -6.60
C GLY A 26 4.78 -7.40 -6.20
N SER A 27 5.96 -6.81 -6.28
CA SER A 27 7.21 -7.43 -5.81
C SER A 27 7.68 -6.71 -4.55
N SER A 28 8.37 -7.44 -3.67
CA SER A 28 8.87 -6.86 -2.43
C SER A 28 9.95 -5.81 -2.71
N GLY A 29 9.96 -4.74 -1.93
CA GLY A 29 10.95 -3.69 -2.06
C GLY A 29 10.64 -2.52 -1.16
N SER A 30 11.48 -1.48 -1.22
CA SER A 30 11.33 -0.27 -0.41
C SER A 30 11.45 1.02 -1.22
N ALA A 31 11.35 0.93 -2.54
CA ALA A 31 11.51 2.10 -3.41
C ALA A 31 10.34 3.06 -3.26
N ASN A 32 10.65 4.33 -3.14
CA ASN A 32 9.65 5.40 -3.21
C ASN A 32 9.33 5.70 -4.66
N GLY A 33 8.12 6.19 -4.88
CA GLY A 33 7.65 6.53 -6.23
C GLY A 33 6.18 6.88 -6.19
N THR A 34 5.57 6.94 -7.35
CA THR A 34 4.15 7.28 -7.49
C THR A 34 3.35 6.04 -7.88
N GLY A 35 2.29 5.73 -7.11
CA GLY A 35 1.39 4.63 -7.41
C GLY A 35 2.14 3.30 -7.53
N THR A 36 2.01 2.64 -8.70
CA THR A 36 2.61 1.34 -8.93
C THR A 36 4.13 1.39 -9.17
N SER A 37 4.73 2.58 -9.23
CA SER A 37 6.19 2.71 -9.30
C SER A 37 6.86 2.55 -7.94
N ALA A 38 6.12 2.75 -6.84
CA ALA A 38 6.62 2.47 -5.51
C ALA A 38 6.60 0.97 -5.23
N SER A 39 7.46 0.49 -4.35
CA SER A 39 7.43 -0.90 -3.94
C SER A 39 7.29 -1.00 -2.42
N PHE A 40 6.61 -2.05 -1.97
CA PHE A 40 6.35 -2.34 -0.57
C PHE A 40 6.82 -3.74 -0.23
N TYR A 41 7.06 -3.99 1.03
CA TYR A 41 7.43 -5.32 1.49
C TYR A 41 6.54 -5.70 2.67
N SER A 42 5.62 -6.63 2.40
CA SER A 42 4.67 -7.14 3.39
C SER A 42 4.00 -6.02 4.18
N PRO A 43 3.24 -5.12 3.49
CA PRO A 43 2.49 -4.08 4.19
C PRO A 43 1.43 -4.75 5.07
N ARG A 44 1.38 -4.37 6.34
CA ARG A 44 0.59 -5.09 7.33
C ARG A 44 -0.58 -4.28 7.85
N ALA A 45 -0.41 -2.97 7.94
CA ALA A 45 -1.43 -2.09 8.46
C ALA A 45 -1.43 -0.79 7.68
N ILE A 46 -2.60 -0.17 7.58
CA ILE A 46 -2.78 1.08 6.88
C ILE A 46 -3.77 1.95 7.67
N THR A 47 -3.49 3.24 7.73
CA THR A 47 -4.39 4.21 8.33
C THR A 47 -4.34 5.51 7.53
N THR A 48 -5.23 6.44 7.84
CA THR A 48 -5.31 7.71 7.13
C THR A 48 -5.55 8.85 8.12
N ASP A 49 -5.06 10.04 7.75
CA ASP A 49 -5.39 11.28 8.45
C ASP A 49 -6.49 12.08 7.72
N GLY A 50 -7.08 11.49 6.68
CA GLY A 50 -8.07 12.13 5.82
C GLY A 50 -7.49 12.73 4.55
N THR A 51 -6.18 12.90 4.46
CA THR A 51 -5.49 13.46 3.30
C THR A 51 -4.48 12.48 2.73
N ASN A 52 -3.72 11.83 3.59
CA ASN A 52 -2.68 10.87 3.18
C ASN A 52 -2.95 9.51 3.82
N LEU A 53 -2.33 8.48 3.25
CA LEU A 53 -2.32 7.14 3.82
C LEU A 53 -0.94 6.88 4.45
N TYR A 54 -0.95 6.18 5.57
CA TYR A 54 0.27 5.75 6.25
C TYR A 54 0.28 4.23 6.34
N VAL A 55 1.36 3.63 5.90
CA VAL A 55 1.48 2.18 5.77
C VAL A 55 2.61 1.67 6.65
N ALA A 56 2.31 0.71 7.51
CA ALA A 56 3.32 0.02 8.30
C ALA A 56 3.77 -1.21 7.53
N GLU A 57 5.06 -1.27 7.20
CA GLU A 57 5.65 -2.37 6.45
C GLU A 57 6.41 -3.29 7.38
N TYR A 58 5.95 -4.53 7.48
CA TYR A 58 6.60 -5.53 8.34
C TYR A 58 7.98 -5.92 7.80
N GLY A 59 8.08 -6.15 6.49
CA GLY A 59 9.32 -6.65 5.90
C GLY A 59 10.48 -5.65 5.91
N ASN A 60 10.17 -4.34 5.83
CA ASN A 60 11.17 -3.27 5.82
C ASN A 60 11.32 -2.54 7.15
N HIS A 61 10.43 -2.82 8.12
CA HIS A 61 10.40 -2.10 9.41
C HIS A 61 10.24 -0.59 9.22
N LEU A 62 9.39 -0.18 8.28
CA LEU A 62 9.21 1.23 7.92
C LEU A 62 7.76 1.65 8.08
N ILE A 63 7.56 2.94 8.33
CA ILE A 63 6.27 3.60 8.18
C ILE A 63 6.37 4.47 6.93
N ARG A 64 5.47 4.23 5.98
CA ARG A 64 5.48 4.90 4.68
C ARG A 64 4.24 5.76 4.53
N LYS A 65 4.40 6.90 3.84
CA LYS A 65 3.31 7.81 3.56
C LYS A 65 2.96 7.76 2.08
N ILE A 66 1.67 7.66 1.77
CA ILE A 66 1.13 7.79 0.42
C ILE A 66 0.32 9.09 0.38
N GLU A 67 0.80 10.03 -0.38
CA GLU A 67 0.16 11.33 -0.54
C GLU A 67 -1.01 11.30 -1.51
#